data_6c8c1f0aa1273d429605a899d182010d
#
_entry.id   6c8c1f0aa1273d429605a899d182010d
#
_cell.length_a   1.000
_cell.length_b   1.000
_cell.length_c   1.000
_cell.angle_alpha   90.00
_cell.angle_beta   90.00
_cell.angle_gamma   90.00
#
_symmetry.space_group_name_H-M   'P 1'
#
loop_
_entity.id
_entity.type
_entity.pdbx_description
1 polymer ?
#
loop_
_entity_poly.entity_id
_entity_poly.type
_entity_poly.pdbx_seq_one_letter_code
_entity_poly.pdbx_strand_id
1 'polypeptide(L)' 'LAVILKDETAWIKSSSDIVKVRQLVRDWAIAMGFSLVEQTKIVTAASELGRNALD' A
#
# COMPACT_ATOMS: atom_id res chain seq x y z
N LEU A 1 -3.29 12.23 1.45
CA LEU A 1 -2.64 11.19 2.26
C LEU A 1 -1.30 10.78 1.64
N ALA A 2 -0.30 10.66 2.45
CA ALA A 2 1.00 10.13 2.04
C ALA A 2 1.25 8.80 2.73
N VAL A 3 1.71 7.83 1.97
CA VAL A 3 2.18 6.54 2.49
C VAL A 3 3.69 6.52 2.39
N ILE A 4 4.35 6.30 3.50
CA ILE A 4 5.82 6.29 3.58
C ILE A 4 6.28 4.87 3.85
N LEU A 5 7.08 4.32 2.95
CA LEU A 5 7.68 3.00 3.07
C LEU A 5 9.19 3.14 2.92
N LYS A 6 9.91 2.98 4.04
CA LYS A 6 11.35 3.09 4.06
C LYS A 6 11.79 4.45 3.49
N ASP A 7 12.39 4.49 2.32
CA ASP A 7 12.85 5.73 1.68
C ASP A 7 11.90 6.24 0.60
N GLU A 8 10.72 5.63 0.49
CA GLU A 8 9.76 5.99 -0.53
C GLU A 8 8.52 6.62 0.07
N THR A 9 7.99 7.64 -0.62
CA THR A 9 6.74 8.30 -0.25
C THR A 9 5.80 8.26 -1.44
N ALA A 10 4.59 7.75 -1.20
CA ALA A 10 3.53 7.72 -2.21
C ALA A 10 2.37 8.59 -1.75
N TRP A 11 1.94 9.52 -2.61
CA TRP A 11 0.81 10.39 -2.34
C TRP A 11 -0.46 9.79 -2.93
N ILE A 12 -1.52 9.73 -2.13
CA ILE A 12 -2.83 9.25 -2.58
C ILE A 12 -3.72 10.45 -2.84
N LYS A 13 -3.98 10.73 -4.13
CA LYS A 13 -4.82 11.83 -4.59
C LYS A 13 -6.02 11.34 -5.40
N SER A 14 -5.97 10.11 -5.89
CA SER A 14 -7.02 9.53 -6.73
C SER A 14 -7.03 8.01 -6.56
N SER A 15 -8.06 7.37 -7.11
CA SER A 15 -8.19 5.90 -7.07
C SER A 15 -7.04 5.19 -7.77
N SER A 16 -6.48 5.78 -8.82
CA SER A 16 -5.33 5.19 -9.53
C SER A 16 -4.07 5.18 -8.65
N ASP A 17 -3.94 6.13 -7.73
CA ASP A 17 -2.82 6.16 -6.79
C ASP A 17 -2.89 5.02 -5.79
N ILE A 18 -4.10 4.58 -5.43
CA ILE A 18 -4.29 3.43 -4.55
C ILE A 18 -3.69 2.16 -5.17
N VAL A 19 -3.85 2.00 -6.48
CA VAL A 19 -3.26 0.86 -7.21
C VAL A 19 -1.74 0.88 -7.10
N LYS A 20 -1.14 2.06 -7.25
CA LYS A 20 0.32 2.23 -7.12
C LYS A 20 0.79 1.90 -5.70
N VAL A 21 0.06 2.37 -4.69
CA VAL A 21 0.40 2.09 -3.29
C VAL A 21 0.29 0.61 -2.99
N ARG A 22 -0.71 -0.07 -3.52
CA ARG A 22 -0.86 -1.52 -3.34
C ARG A 22 0.35 -2.27 -3.88
N GLN A 23 0.82 -1.90 -5.06
CA GLN A 23 2.00 -2.54 -5.65
C GLN A 23 3.25 -2.27 -4.82
N LEU A 24 3.41 -1.03 -4.36
CA LEU A 24 4.55 -0.64 -3.52
C LEU A 24 4.58 -1.42 -2.21
N VAL A 25 3.42 -1.53 -1.56
CA VAL A 25 3.28 -2.27 -0.29
C VAL A 25 3.57 -3.76 -0.50
N ARG A 26 3.09 -4.33 -1.61
CA ARG A 26 3.34 -5.73 -1.93
C ARG A 26 4.84 -5.99 -2.13
N ASP A 27 5.50 -5.15 -2.90
CA ASP A 27 6.93 -5.29 -3.17
C ASP A 27 7.74 -5.18 -1.86
N TRP A 28 7.37 -4.25 -1.01
CA TRP A 28 7.98 -4.10 0.32
C TRP A 28 7.78 -5.36 1.17
N ALA A 29 6.55 -5.89 1.21
CA ALA A 29 6.23 -7.07 2.00
C ALA A 29 7.00 -8.30 1.51
N ILE A 30 7.16 -8.45 0.20
CA ILE A 30 7.97 -9.52 -0.39
C ILE A 30 9.44 -9.38 0.05
N ALA A 31 9.98 -8.17 -0.04
CA ALA A 31 11.36 -7.89 0.36
C ALA A 31 11.61 -8.16 1.84
N MET A 32 10.58 -7.96 2.68
CA MET A 32 10.65 -8.23 4.12
C MET A 32 10.41 -9.71 4.48
N GLY A 33 10.12 -10.55 3.50
CA GLY A 33 9.94 -11.98 3.71
C GLY A 33 8.58 -12.38 4.24
N PHE A 34 7.56 -11.55 4.10
CA PHE A 34 6.21 -11.91 4.50
C PHE A 34 5.62 -13.01 3.62
N SER A 35 4.81 -13.88 4.21
CA SER A 35 4.09 -14.93 3.48
C SER A 35 3.06 -14.31 2.54
N LEU A 36 2.56 -15.09 1.56
CA LEU A 36 1.54 -14.64 0.63
C LEU A 36 0.27 -14.18 1.37
N VAL A 37 -0.13 -14.91 2.42
CA VAL A 37 -1.30 -14.54 3.23
C VAL A 37 -1.08 -13.21 3.93
N GLU A 38 0.09 -13.03 4.53
CA GLU A 38 0.44 -11.77 5.21
C GLU A 38 0.50 -10.61 4.22
N GLN A 39 1.09 -10.81 3.05
CA GLN A 39 1.11 -9.81 1.98
C GLN A 39 -0.30 -9.36 1.62
N THR A 40 -1.21 -10.29 1.44
CA THR A 40 -2.60 -10.00 1.08
C THR A 40 -3.29 -9.17 2.16
N LYS A 41 -3.09 -9.51 3.42
CA LYS A 41 -3.67 -8.76 4.55
C LYS A 41 -3.16 -7.32 4.59
N ILE A 42 -1.86 -7.14 4.42
CA ILE A 42 -1.23 -5.82 4.45
C ILE A 42 -1.70 -4.96 3.28
N VAL A 43 -1.74 -5.53 2.08
CA VAL A 43 -2.19 -4.83 0.87
C VAL A 43 -3.66 -4.44 0.98
N THR A 44 -4.50 -5.32 1.52
CA THR A 44 -5.92 -5.03 1.74
C THR A 44 -6.11 -3.87 2.72
N ALA A 45 -5.39 -3.90 3.85
CA ALA A 45 -5.45 -2.83 4.85
C ALA A 45 -5.01 -1.49 4.27
N ALA A 46 -3.91 -1.48 3.50
CA ALA A 46 -3.41 -0.27 2.85
C ALA A 46 -4.42 0.28 1.83
N SER A 47 -5.07 -0.60 1.08
CA SER A 47 -6.08 -0.22 0.09
C SER A 47 -7.31 0.42 0.73
N GLU A 48 -7.79 -0.14 1.82
CA GLU A 48 -8.94 0.39 2.55
C GLU A 48 -8.62 1.74 3.18
N LEU A 49 -7.44 1.86 3.77
CA LEU A 49 -7.00 3.12 4.35
C LEU A 49 -6.91 4.22 3.29
N GLY A 50 -6.34 3.91 2.13
CA GLY A 50 -6.24 4.85 1.02
C GLY A 50 -7.61 5.26 0.50
N ARG A 51 -8.54 4.31 0.37
CA ARG A 51 -9.90 4.59 -0.09
C ARG A 51 -10.63 5.49 0.91
N ASN A 52 -10.51 5.21 2.20
CA ASN A 52 -11.14 6.05 3.22
C ASN A 52 -10.59 7.47 3.20
N ALA A 53 -9.32 7.65 2.90
CA ALA A 53 -8.72 8.98 2.79
C ALA A 53 -9.26 9.78 1.60
N LEU A 54 -9.72 9.11 0.52
CA LEU A 54 -10.32 9.77 -0.65
C LEU A 54 -11.81 10.07 -0.47
N ASP A 55 -12.48 9.35 0.38
CA ASP A 55 -13.91 9.55 0.67
C ASP A 55 -14.09 10.70 1.68
#